data_4cbcce9c83a224e327afdb3b1f26d804
#
_entry.id   4cbcce9c83a224e327afdb3b1f26d804
#
_cell.length_a   1.000
_cell.length_b   1.000
_cell.length_c   1.000
_cell.angle_alpha   90.00
_cell.angle_beta   90.00
_cell.angle_gamma   90.00
#
_symmetry.space_group_name_H-M   'P 1'
#
loop_
_entity.id
_entity.type
_entity.pdbx_description
1 polymer ?
#
loop_
_entity_poly.entity_id
_entity_poly.type
_entity_poly.pdbx_seq_one_letter_code
_entity_poly.pdbx_strand_id
1 'polypeptide(L)'
;AINPDNGKIDWRYDAKDALRHNTIAIGGGNVLLIDRPLALYDQKRDGKPKGERPGRLVALYAKTGEKMWEEEKDIYGTVNAISAEHGVVVMGYSPTRFKLASEIGGRLSGFRLSDGKRLWDVKSGYSSRPMINGKTIYAQGGAWDVTTGNPRDFKFKRSYGCGTLASSANLLVFRSATLGYADLKESETTSNFGGMRPGCWINAIPAGGLVLVPDASASCSCSYQNRSWIALRPREEK
;
A
#
# COMPACT_ATOMS: atom_id res chain seq x y z
N ALA A 1 16.41 -6.27 12.01
CA ALA A 1 17.09 -6.63 10.75
C ALA A 1 17.90 -7.91 10.94
N ILE A 2 18.00 -8.67 9.88
CA ILE A 2 18.78 -9.92 9.86
C ILE A 2 19.77 -9.79 8.70
N ASN A 3 21.01 -10.10 8.97
CA ASN A 3 22.07 -10.15 7.98
C ASN A 3 21.84 -11.34 7.03
N PRO A 4 21.69 -11.13 5.71
CA PRO A 4 21.37 -12.19 4.77
C PRO A 4 22.52 -13.19 4.56
N ASP A 5 23.78 -12.79 4.79
CA ASP A 5 24.95 -13.62 4.53
C ASP A 5 25.19 -14.67 5.62
N ASN A 6 24.79 -14.36 6.85
CA ASN A 6 25.10 -15.22 8.00
C ASN A 6 23.90 -15.49 8.94
N GLY A 7 22.73 -14.91 8.67
CA GLY A 7 21.50 -15.08 9.45
C GLY A 7 21.49 -14.43 10.83
N LYS A 8 22.52 -13.68 11.19
CA LYS A 8 22.59 -13.00 12.50
C LYS A 8 21.71 -11.75 12.55
N ILE A 9 21.26 -11.43 13.74
CA ILE A 9 20.50 -10.20 13.98
C ILE A 9 21.49 -9.03 14.05
N ASP A 10 21.37 -8.08 13.11
CA ASP A 10 22.14 -6.85 13.11
C ASP A 10 21.59 -5.86 14.15
N TRP A 11 20.27 -5.69 14.17
CA TRP A 11 19.57 -4.84 15.12
C TRP A 11 18.10 -5.26 15.29
N ARG A 12 17.49 -4.81 16.39
CA ARG A 12 16.09 -5.05 16.72
C ARG A 12 15.40 -3.74 17.12
N TYR A 13 14.15 -3.59 16.74
CA TYR A 13 13.26 -2.57 17.29
C TYR A 13 12.23 -3.26 18.20
N ASP A 14 12.16 -2.82 19.45
CA ASP A 14 11.18 -3.31 20.43
C ASP A 14 10.02 -2.33 20.48
N ALA A 15 8.84 -2.80 20.08
CA ALA A 15 7.65 -1.99 20.02
C ALA A 15 7.14 -1.66 21.43
N LYS A 16 6.71 -0.43 21.64
CA LYS A 16 6.07 -0.01 22.89
C LYS A 16 4.65 -0.56 23.02
N ASP A 17 3.94 -0.61 21.90
CA ASP A 17 2.58 -1.15 21.81
C ASP A 17 2.56 -2.40 20.92
N ALA A 18 2.43 -2.21 19.60
CA ALA A 18 2.47 -3.29 18.63
C ALA A 18 2.80 -2.77 17.22
N LEU A 19 3.58 -3.54 16.48
CA LEU A 19 3.86 -3.22 15.08
C LEU A 19 2.71 -3.68 14.18
N ARG A 20 2.27 -2.77 13.34
CA ARG A 20 1.38 -3.12 12.23
C ARG A 20 2.24 -3.47 11.01
N HIS A 21 2.36 -4.74 10.68
CA HIS A 21 3.26 -5.21 9.61
C HIS A 21 3.03 -4.52 8.25
N ASN A 22 1.80 -4.12 7.93
CA ASN A 22 1.51 -3.35 6.71
C ASN A 22 2.03 -1.90 6.74
N THR A 23 2.50 -1.43 7.87
CA THR A 23 3.07 -0.09 8.02
C THR A 23 4.60 -0.08 7.99
N ILE A 24 5.23 -1.25 7.90
CA ILE A 24 6.67 -1.34 7.70
C ILE A 24 6.96 -1.03 6.24
N ALA A 25 7.68 0.05 6.01
CA ALA A 25 8.13 0.47 4.68
C ALA A 25 9.64 0.73 4.71
N ILE A 26 10.34 0.34 3.66
CA ILE A 26 11.80 0.45 3.54
C ILE A 26 12.12 1.22 2.25
N GLY A 27 12.96 2.23 2.35
CA GLY A 27 13.40 3.02 1.20
C GLY A 27 14.29 4.18 1.59
N GLY A 28 15.17 4.61 0.68
CA GLY A 28 16.08 5.73 0.91
C GLY A 28 17.00 5.58 2.13
N GLY A 29 17.41 4.34 2.46
CA GLY A 29 18.22 4.07 3.63
C GLY A 29 17.46 4.08 4.97
N ASN A 30 16.14 4.14 4.94
CA ASN A 30 15.28 4.25 6.13
C ASN A 30 14.33 3.05 6.25
N VAL A 31 13.96 2.74 7.49
CA VAL A 31 12.83 1.88 7.84
C VAL A 31 11.80 2.73 8.56
N LEU A 32 10.60 2.78 8.01
CA LEU A 32 9.45 3.44 8.62
C LEU A 32 8.51 2.37 9.17
N LEU A 33 7.94 2.64 10.33
CA LEU A 33 6.94 1.76 10.95
C LEU A 33 5.94 2.57 11.78
N ILE A 34 4.77 2.02 11.99
CA ILE A 34 3.81 2.54 12.97
C ILE A 34 3.74 1.54 14.13
N ASP A 35 4.09 2.04 15.30
CA ASP A 35 3.94 1.36 16.57
C ASP A 35 2.67 1.88 17.25
N ARG A 36 1.64 1.03 17.29
CA ARG A 36 0.29 1.41 17.72
C ARG A 36 -0.40 0.22 18.37
N PRO A 37 -1.27 0.43 19.38
CA PRO A 37 -2.07 -0.63 19.94
C PRO A 37 -2.78 -1.45 18.86
N LEU A 38 -2.84 -2.77 19.06
CA LEU A 38 -3.60 -3.64 18.16
C LEU A 38 -5.09 -3.30 18.26
N ALA A 39 -5.78 -3.31 17.14
CA ALA A 39 -7.22 -3.07 17.08
C ALA A 39 -8.04 -3.98 18.01
N LEU A 40 -7.57 -5.20 18.27
CA LEU A 40 -8.17 -6.12 19.23
C LEU A 40 -8.12 -5.61 20.68
N TYR A 41 -7.13 -4.78 21.03
CA TYR A 41 -7.06 -4.13 22.34
C TYR A 41 -7.93 -2.88 22.42
N ASP A 42 -8.32 -2.32 21.26
CA ASP A 42 -9.28 -1.23 21.18
C ASP A 42 -10.72 -1.76 21.31
N GLN A 43 -10.94 -3.05 21.07
CA GLN A 43 -12.20 -3.74 21.37
C GLN A 43 -12.27 -4.08 22.85
N LYS A 44 -13.42 -3.89 23.41
CA LYS A 44 -13.67 -4.14 24.83
C LYS A 44 -13.46 -5.56 25.26
N ARG A 45 -12.81 -5.69 26.36
CA ARG A 45 -13.01 -6.83 27.25
C ARG A 45 -14.36 -6.79 28.02
N ASP A 46 -14.96 -5.63 28.17
CA ASP A 46 -16.12 -5.35 29.03
C ASP A 46 -17.35 -4.76 28.33
N GLY A 47 -17.39 -4.93 27.01
CA GLY A 47 -18.51 -4.46 26.22
C GLY A 47 -18.53 -2.94 25.91
N LYS A 48 -17.60 -2.02 26.30
CA LYS A 48 -17.54 -0.54 25.98
C LYS A 48 -16.36 -0.14 25.09
N PRO A 49 -16.45 0.57 23.96
CA PRO A 49 -15.34 1.02 23.17
C PRO A 49 -14.37 1.80 24.06
N LYS A 50 -13.12 1.38 24.10
CA LYS A 50 -12.07 2.30 24.50
C LYS A 50 -11.89 3.29 23.37
N GLY A 51 -11.72 4.57 23.68
CA GLY A 51 -11.42 5.59 22.67
C GLY A 51 -10.19 5.17 21.84
N GLU A 52 -10.19 5.54 20.58
CA GLU A 52 -9.04 5.30 19.71
C GLU A 52 -7.80 5.97 20.29
N ARG A 53 -6.69 5.24 20.33
CA ARG A 53 -5.41 5.79 20.73
C ARG A 53 -4.52 5.94 19.49
N PRO A 54 -3.87 7.13 19.32
CA PRO A 54 -2.87 7.30 18.28
C PRO A 54 -1.70 6.37 18.53
N GLY A 55 -0.98 6.05 17.47
CA GLY A 55 0.30 5.38 17.52
C GLY A 55 1.45 6.38 17.40
N ARG A 56 2.61 5.84 17.04
CA ARG A 56 3.82 6.58 16.73
C ARG A 56 4.29 6.17 15.33
N LEU A 57 4.55 7.16 14.50
CA LEU A 57 5.27 6.96 13.25
C LEU A 57 6.75 7.11 13.53
N VAL A 58 7.51 6.06 13.36
CA VAL A 58 8.92 5.99 13.71
C VAL A 58 9.76 5.77 12.47
N ALA A 59 10.83 6.54 12.33
CA ALA A 59 11.86 6.34 11.32
C ALA A 59 13.16 5.89 11.95
N LEU A 60 13.74 4.84 11.38
CA LEU A 60 15.00 4.26 11.79
C LEU A 60 15.99 4.27 10.61
N TYR A 61 17.28 4.40 10.88
CA TYR A 61 18.32 4.10 9.91
C TYR A 61 18.28 2.60 9.58
N ALA A 62 18.14 2.25 8.32
CA ALA A 62 18.03 0.86 7.90
C ALA A 62 19.26 0.01 8.25
N LYS A 63 20.45 0.64 8.27
CA LYS A 63 21.73 -0.02 8.57
C LYS A 63 21.92 -0.31 10.05
N THR A 64 21.56 0.63 10.92
CA THR A 64 21.90 0.56 12.37
C THR A 64 20.71 0.30 13.27
N GLY A 65 19.47 0.56 12.79
CA GLY A 65 18.26 0.53 13.61
C GLY A 65 18.12 1.72 14.55
N GLU A 66 19.05 2.67 14.53
CA GLU A 66 18.98 3.88 15.36
C GLU A 66 17.79 4.74 14.93
N LYS A 67 17.11 5.31 15.93
CA LYS A 67 15.96 6.18 15.67
C LYS A 67 16.43 7.52 15.07
N MET A 68 15.87 7.86 13.92
CA MET A 68 16.06 9.16 13.29
C MET A 68 15.12 10.21 13.88
N TRP A 69 13.84 9.90 13.89
CA TRP A 69 12.76 10.74 14.39
C TRP A 69 11.53 9.92 14.75
N GLU A 70 10.61 10.55 15.45
CA GLU A 70 9.32 9.98 15.86
C GLU A 70 8.26 11.06 15.85
N GLU A 71 7.06 10.77 15.31
CA GLU A 71 5.90 11.63 15.31
C GLU A 71 4.73 10.91 15.99
N GLU A 72 4.12 11.53 17.00
CA GLU A 72 3.04 10.95 17.78
C GLU A 72 1.68 11.61 17.51
N LYS A 73 1.69 12.82 16.91
CA LYS A 73 0.47 13.58 16.74
C LYS A 73 -0.41 12.99 15.65
N ASP A 74 -1.56 12.47 16.06
CA ASP A 74 -2.63 12.03 15.15
C ASP A 74 -2.17 10.90 14.19
N ILE A 75 -1.47 9.89 14.72
CA ILE A 75 -0.96 8.75 13.97
C ILE A 75 -1.93 7.57 14.12
N TYR A 76 -2.80 7.40 13.13
CA TYR A 76 -3.80 6.32 13.07
C TYR A 76 -3.66 5.43 11.84
N GLY A 77 -2.60 5.61 11.06
CA GLY A 77 -2.39 4.91 9.81
C GLY A 77 -2.34 3.38 9.93
N THR A 78 -2.71 2.73 8.85
CA THR A 78 -2.75 1.27 8.73
C THR A 78 -1.81 0.74 7.65
N VAL A 79 -1.26 1.62 6.84
CA VAL A 79 -0.29 1.31 5.78
C VAL A 79 0.63 2.50 5.54
N ASN A 80 1.90 2.22 5.27
CA ASN A 80 2.89 3.22 4.86
C ASN A 80 3.48 2.87 3.50
N ALA A 81 3.90 3.92 2.78
CA ALA A 81 4.76 3.82 1.60
C ALA A 81 5.79 4.95 1.62
N ILE A 82 6.97 4.72 1.06
CA ILE A 82 8.04 5.72 0.94
C ILE A 82 8.25 6.09 -0.52
N SER A 83 8.23 7.37 -0.79
CA SER A 83 8.80 7.95 -2.01
C SER A 83 10.17 8.53 -1.68
N ALA A 84 11.23 7.73 -1.82
CA ALA A 84 12.59 8.15 -1.50
C ALA A 84 13.04 9.29 -2.42
N GLU A 85 12.67 9.23 -3.71
CA GLU A 85 12.96 10.27 -4.70
C GLU A 85 12.39 11.64 -4.30
N HIS A 86 11.19 11.68 -3.72
CA HIS A 86 10.52 12.92 -3.33
C HIS A 86 10.68 13.25 -1.85
N GLY A 87 11.38 12.40 -1.08
CA GLY A 87 11.56 12.59 0.36
C GLY A 87 10.25 12.57 1.16
N VAL A 88 9.26 11.79 0.73
CA VAL A 88 7.94 11.75 1.35
C VAL A 88 7.57 10.35 1.84
N VAL A 89 7.05 10.28 3.05
CA VAL A 89 6.34 9.11 3.60
C VAL A 89 4.85 9.36 3.42
N VAL A 90 4.15 8.43 2.80
CA VAL A 90 2.70 8.44 2.66
C VAL A 90 2.10 7.46 3.65
N MET A 91 1.27 7.96 4.55
CA MET A 91 0.50 7.18 5.50
C MET A 91 -0.95 7.07 5.02
N GLY A 92 -1.40 5.83 4.81
CA GLY A 92 -2.76 5.52 4.43
C GLY A 92 -3.58 5.03 5.63
N TYR A 93 -4.90 5.24 5.55
CA TYR A 93 -5.88 4.91 6.59
C TYR A 93 -6.92 3.91 6.03
N SER A 94 -6.46 2.91 5.33
CA SER A 94 -7.36 1.90 4.75
C SER A 94 -8.06 1.10 5.85
N PRO A 95 -9.38 1.12 5.92
CA PRO A 95 -10.11 0.29 6.87
C PRO A 95 -9.94 -1.18 6.52
N THR A 96 -9.91 -2.05 7.51
CA THR A 96 -10.03 -3.48 7.27
C THR A 96 -11.50 -3.86 7.00
N ARG A 97 -11.71 -5.10 6.54
CA ARG A 97 -13.07 -5.64 6.40
C ARG A 97 -13.84 -5.69 7.73
N PHE A 98 -13.15 -5.65 8.86
CA PHE A 98 -13.77 -5.70 10.19
C PHE A 98 -14.28 -4.34 10.64
N LYS A 99 -13.90 -3.24 9.96
CA LYS A 99 -14.32 -1.87 10.25
C LYS A 99 -14.17 -1.52 11.73
N LEU A 100 -13.01 -1.85 12.30
CA LEU A 100 -12.74 -1.59 13.71
C LEU A 100 -12.70 -0.09 13.96
N ALA A 101 -13.13 0.33 15.15
CA ALA A 101 -13.16 1.74 15.54
C ALA A 101 -11.78 2.41 15.46
N SER A 102 -10.70 1.63 15.68
CA SER A 102 -9.32 2.08 15.54
C SER A 102 -8.85 2.26 14.09
N GLU A 103 -9.67 1.93 13.11
CA GLU A 103 -9.32 2.02 11.69
C GLU A 103 -10.07 3.16 11.02
N ILE A 104 -9.42 4.29 10.94
CA ILE A 104 -9.95 5.48 10.26
C ILE A 104 -9.63 5.36 8.78
N GLY A 105 -10.67 5.22 7.95
CA GLY A 105 -10.57 5.20 6.49
C GLY A 105 -10.72 6.60 5.87
N GLY A 106 -10.55 6.68 4.54
CA GLY A 106 -10.86 7.89 3.78
C GLY A 106 -9.94 9.08 4.02
N ARG A 107 -8.67 8.83 4.36
CA ARG A 107 -7.65 9.84 4.63
C ARG A 107 -6.29 9.42 4.08
N LEU A 108 -5.50 10.37 3.62
CA LEU A 108 -4.09 10.23 3.29
C LEU A 108 -3.31 11.33 3.99
N SER A 109 -2.11 11.03 4.48
CA SER A 109 -1.20 12.01 5.06
C SER A 109 0.21 11.84 4.51
N GLY A 110 0.87 12.92 4.21
CA GLY A 110 2.27 12.96 3.80
C GLY A 110 3.17 13.55 4.89
N PHE A 111 4.32 12.93 5.11
CA PHE A 111 5.32 13.37 6.07
C PHE A 111 6.66 13.50 5.36
N ARG A 112 7.48 14.45 5.79
CA ARG A 112 8.84 14.57 5.30
C ARG A 112 9.69 13.42 5.82
N LEU A 113 10.37 12.74 4.91
CA LEU A 113 11.16 11.55 5.25
C LEU A 113 12.33 11.88 6.18
N SER A 114 12.92 13.09 6.09
CA SER A 114 14.11 13.46 6.84
C SER A 114 13.85 13.82 8.31
N ASP A 115 12.67 14.30 8.66
CA ASP A 115 12.38 14.83 10.00
C ASP A 115 10.99 14.49 10.55
N GLY A 116 10.17 13.78 9.79
CA GLY A 116 8.81 13.40 10.20
C GLY A 116 7.78 14.52 10.18
N LYS A 117 8.15 15.75 9.76
CA LYS A 117 7.20 16.86 9.69
C LYS A 117 6.04 16.55 8.74
N ARG A 118 4.82 16.70 9.21
CA ARG A 118 3.63 16.55 8.36
C ARG A 118 3.60 17.65 7.29
N LEU A 119 3.59 17.24 6.03
CA LEU A 119 3.56 18.11 4.87
C LEU A 119 2.14 18.42 4.44
N TRP A 120 1.28 17.42 4.42
CA TRP A 120 -0.11 17.53 4.00
C TRP A 120 -0.97 16.43 4.65
N ASP A 121 -2.27 16.68 4.64
CA ASP A 121 -3.28 15.77 5.19
C ASP A 121 -4.59 16.02 4.45
N VAL A 122 -5.12 15.02 3.78
CA VAL A 122 -6.29 15.17 2.92
C VAL A 122 -7.35 14.10 3.22
N LYS A 123 -8.59 14.50 3.23
CA LYS A 123 -9.72 13.57 3.16
C LYS A 123 -9.78 12.99 1.76
N SER A 124 -9.91 11.68 1.66
CA SER A 124 -9.84 10.99 0.39
C SER A 124 -10.62 9.70 0.43
N GLY A 125 -11.61 9.58 -0.45
CA GLY A 125 -12.41 8.36 -0.58
C GLY A 125 -11.69 7.31 -1.42
N TYR A 126 -11.04 6.34 -0.79
CA TYR A 126 -10.44 5.20 -1.48
C TYR A 126 -10.69 3.90 -0.72
N SER A 127 -10.61 2.77 -1.43
CA SER A 127 -10.94 1.44 -0.86
C SER A 127 -9.84 0.39 -1.05
N SER A 128 -8.77 0.68 -1.78
CA SER A 128 -7.60 -0.20 -1.91
C SER A 128 -6.39 0.38 -1.17
N ARG A 129 -5.35 -0.41 -0.98
CA ARG A 129 -4.07 0.12 -0.48
C ARG A 129 -3.53 1.14 -1.46
N PRO A 130 -3.14 2.34 -1.00
CA PRO A 130 -2.42 3.28 -1.84
C PRO A 130 -1.08 2.71 -2.30
N MET A 131 -0.72 3.01 -3.54
CA MET A 131 0.55 2.64 -4.16
C MET A 131 1.17 3.88 -4.78
N ILE A 132 2.48 4.04 -4.63
CA ILE A 132 3.24 5.14 -5.23
C ILE A 132 3.87 4.66 -6.54
N ASN A 133 3.70 5.45 -7.59
CA ASN A 133 4.44 5.32 -8.84
C ASN A 133 4.91 6.70 -9.29
N GLY A 134 6.22 6.93 -9.28
CA GLY A 134 6.81 8.25 -9.51
C GLY A 134 6.22 9.28 -8.54
N LYS A 135 5.71 10.37 -9.06
CA LYS A 135 5.12 11.47 -8.30
C LYS A 135 3.62 11.27 -7.95
N THR A 136 3.08 10.09 -8.23
CA THR A 136 1.64 9.86 -8.09
C THR A 136 1.33 8.72 -7.12
N ILE A 137 0.37 8.95 -6.23
CA ILE A 137 -0.27 7.95 -5.39
C ILE A 137 -1.50 7.46 -6.13
N TYR A 138 -1.62 6.16 -6.36
CA TYR A 138 -2.79 5.52 -6.95
C TYR A 138 -3.52 4.68 -5.92
N ALA A 139 -4.84 4.76 -5.89
CA ALA A 139 -5.70 3.85 -5.14
C ALA A 139 -7.06 3.73 -5.81
N GLN A 140 -7.82 2.70 -5.48
CA GLN A 140 -9.21 2.63 -5.94
C GLN A 140 -10.01 3.80 -5.35
N GLY A 141 -10.37 4.74 -6.19
CA GLY A 141 -11.00 6.01 -5.84
C GLY A 141 -10.33 7.21 -6.52
N GLY A 142 -9.09 7.07 -7.03
CA GLY A 142 -8.41 8.14 -7.75
C GLY A 142 -6.89 8.10 -7.69
N ALA A 143 -6.31 9.25 -7.92
CA ALA A 143 -4.87 9.48 -7.80
C ALA A 143 -4.58 10.82 -7.14
N TRP A 144 -3.42 10.93 -6.50
CA TRP A 144 -3.00 12.13 -5.76
C TRP A 144 -1.51 12.40 -5.98
N ASP A 145 -1.14 13.66 -5.91
CA ASP A 145 0.26 14.07 -5.95
C ASP A 145 0.97 13.69 -4.63
N VAL A 146 2.12 13.04 -4.72
CA VAL A 146 2.85 12.54 -3.56
C VAL A 146 3.40 13.67 -2.67
N THR A 147 3.70 14.83 -3.26
CA THR A 147 4.32 15.95 -2.54
C THR A 147 3.32 16.90 -1.89
N THR A 148 2.10 16.96 -2.41
CA THR A 148 1.06 17.91 -1.98
C THR A 148 -0.21 17.26 -1.46
N GLY A 149 -0.45 15.99 -1.79
CA GLY A 149 -1.72 15.31 -1.52
C GLY A 149 -2.88 15.77 -2.41
N ASN A 150 -2.65 16.70 -3.33
CA ASN A 150 -3.71 17.19 -4.21
C ASN A 150 -4.21 16.09 -5.15
N PRO A 151 -5.52 16.01 -5.41
CA PRO A 151 -6.05 15.05 -6.37
C PRO A 151 -5.51 15.34 -7.77
N ARG A 152 -5.31 14.27 -8.53
CA ARG A 152 -4.94 14.27 -9.95
C ARG A 152 -6.11 13.81 -10.79
N ASP A 153 -6.18 14.24 -12.03
CA ASP A 153 -7.22 13.80 -12.96
C ASP A 153 -6.92 12.37 -13.43
N PHE A 154 -7.36 11.41 -12.62
CA PHE A 154 -7.25 9.99 -12.91
C PHE A 154 -8.51 9.27 -12.42
N LYS A 155 -9.25 8.66 -13.35
CA LYS A 155 -10.50 7.95 -13.06
C LYS A 155 -10.24 6.46 -12.83
N PHE A 156 -10.13 6.07 -11.58
CA PHE A 156 -9.95 4.67 -11.22
C PHE A 156 -11.28 3.90 -11.26
N LYS A 157 -11.52 3.20 -12.35
CA LYS A 157 -12.68 2.32 -12.49
C LYS A 157 -12.24 0.89 -12.19
N ARG A 158 -12.93 0.23 -11.28
CA ARG A 158 -12.72 -1.17 -10.92
C ARG A 158 -14.06 -1.85 -10.76
N SER A 159 -14.22 -3.01 -11.38
CA SER A 159 -15.32 -3.92 -11.09
C SER A 159 -15.03 -4.62 -9.75
N TYR A 160 -15.55 -5.79 -9.50
CA TYR A 160 -15.24 -6.51 -8.26
C TYR A 160 -13.85 -7.15 -8.30
N GLY A 161 -13.25 -7.29 -7.13
CA GLY A 161 -11.97 -8.00 -6.97
C GLY A 161 -11.25 -7.67 -5.68
N CYS A 162 -10.49 -8.64 -5.18
CA CYS A 162 -9.63 -8.50 -4.02
C CYS A 162 -8.21 -8.12 -4.46
N GLY A 163 -7.36 -7.86 -3.49
CA GLY A 163 -5.93 -7.71 -3.67
C GLY A 163 -5.47 -6.29 -3.97
N THR A 164 -4.16 -6.19 -4.05
CA THR A 164 -3.44 -4.93 -4.19
C THR A 164 -3.29 -4.52 -5.64
N LEU A 165 -2.91 -3.28 -5.85
CA LEU A 165 -2.41 -2.78 -7.12
C LEU A 165 -0.95 -3.18 -7.27
N ALA A 166 -0.50 -3.38 -8.51
CA ALA A 166 0.91 -3.50 -8.84
C ALA A 166 1.20 -2.62 -10.06
N SER A 167 2.43 -2.10 -10.15
CA SER A 167 2.80 -1.31 -11.31
C SER A 167 4.27 -1.49 -11.70
N SER A 168 4.53 -1.25 -12.97
CA SER A 168 5.83 -0.84 -13.49
C SER A 168 5.84 0.68 -13.67
N ALA A 169 6.89 1.24 -14.26
CA ALA A 169 6.97 2.67 -14.51
C ALA A 169 5.75 3.24 -15.29
N ASN A 170 5.22 2.47 -16.24
CA ASN A 170 4.19 2.94 -17.16
C ASN A 170 2.88 2.13 -17.13
N LEU A 171 2.82 1.04 -16.39
CA LEU A 171 1.69 0.14 -16.41
C LEU A 171 1.19 -0.13 -15.00
N LEU A 172 -0.07 0.16 -14.74
CA LEU A 172 -0.79 -0.24 -13.55
C LEU A 172 -1.60 -1.51 -13.86
N VAL A 173 -1.53 -2.52 -13.00
CA VAL A 173 -2.30 -3.75 -13.13
C VAL A 173 -2.98 -4.12 -11.81
N PHE A 174 -4.17 -4.72 -11.91
CA PHE A 174 -4.98 -5.12 -10.77
C PHE A 174 -6.07 -6.08 -11.21
N ARG A 175 -6.77 -6.67 -10.26
CA ARG A 175 -7.98 -7.43 -10.54
C ARG A 175 -9.19 -6.52 -10.62
N SER A 176 -9.96 -6.64 -11.71
CA SER A 176 -11.22 -5.93 -11.96
C SER A 176 -12.21 -6.88 -12.65
N ALA A 177 -12.77 -7.83 -11.91
CA ALA A 177 -13.39 -9.07 -12.37
C ALA A 177 -12.41 -9.95 -13.17
N THR A 178 -11.87 -9.45 -14.25
CA THR A 178 -10.75 -9.96 -15.04
C THR A 178 -9.48 -9.15 -14.74
N LEU A 179 -8.48 -9.19 -15.60
CA LEU A 179 -7.28 -8.34 -15.48
C LEU A 179 -7.65 -6.90 -15.84
N GLY A 180 -7.55 -6.02 -14.86
CA GLY A 180 -7.64 -4.57 -15.03
C GLY A 180 -6.25 -3.96 -15.22
N TYR A 181 -6.16 -2.89 -15.99
CA TYR A 181 -4.90 -2.19 -16.23
C TYR A 181 -5.12 -0.69 -16.52
N ALA A 182 -4.05 0.07 -16.47
CA ALA A 182 -3.95 1.40 -17.08
C ALA A 182 -2.56 1.59 -17.67
N ASP A 183 -2.49 2.10 -18.89
CA ASP A 183 -1.27 2.69 -19.41
C ASP A 183 -1.12 4.10 -18.81
N LEU A 184 -0.11 4.28 -17.98
CA LEU A 184 0.09 5.51 -17.23
C LEU A 184 0.69 6.65 -18.06
N LYS A 185 1.12 6.37 -19.30
CA LYS A 185 1.58 7.39 -20.24
C LYS A 185 0.45 8.00 -21.06
N GLU A 186 -0.53 7.17 -21.40
CA GLU A 186 -1.51 7.53 -22.42
C GLU A 186 -2.94 7.61 -21.88
N SER A 187 -3.17 7.13 -20.64
CA SER A 187 -4.53 7.02 -20.13
C SER A 187 -4.70 7.62 -18.73
N GLU A 188 -5.72 8.45 -18.59
CA GLU A 188 -6.20 8.98 -17.31
C GLU A 188 -7.29 8.09 -16.69
N THR A 189 -7.44 6.87 -17.16
CA THR A 189 -8.45 5.92 -16.66
C THR A 189 -7.96 4.50 -16.77
N THR A 190 -8.65 3.60 -16.07
CA THR A 190 -8.39 2.16 -16.10
C THR A 190 -9.25 1.47 -17.14
N SER A 191 -8.77 0.34 -17.67
CA SER A 191 -9.45 -0.54 -18.62
C SER A 191 -9.37 -1.99 -18.16
N ASN A 192 -10.15 -2.86 -18.80
CA ASN A 192 -10.10 -4.31 -18.58
C ASN A 192 -9.55 -5.01 -19.83
N PHE A 193 -8.59 -5.90 -19.63
CA PHE A 193 -8.05 -6.75 -20.69
C PHE A 193 -9.03 -7.87 -21.09
N GLY A 194 -9.88 -8.33 -20.15
CA GLY A 194 -10.81 -9.45 -20.38
C GLY A 194 -10.15 -10.82 -20.23
N GLY A 195 -10.88 -11.87 -20.59
CA GLY A 195 -10.41 -13.24 -20.82
C GLY A 195 -9.75 -14.01 -19.67
N MET A 196 -9.11 -13.35 -18.74
CA MET A 196 -8.39 -13.97 -17.63
C MET A 196 -8.62 -13.25 -16.31
N ARG A 197 -8.53 -13.97 -15.22
CA ARG A 197 -8.70 -13.45 -13.87
C ARG A 197 -7.41 -13.61 -13.06
N PRO A 198 -6.76 -12.52 -12.65
CA PRO A 198 -5.67 -12.60 -11.68
C PRO A 198 -6.12 -13.18 -10.34
N GLY A 199 -5.19 -13.71 -9.58
CA GLY A 199 -5.42 -14.20 -8.22
C GLY A 199 -5.96 -13.14 -7.28
N CYS A 200 -6.46 -13.57 -6.11
CA CYS A 200 -7.10 -12.68 -5.16
C CYS A 200 -6.11 -11.77 -4.43
N TRP A 201 -4.93 -12.25 -4.11
CA TRP A 201 -3.93 -11.53 -3.31
C TRP A 201 -2.72 -11.09 -4.13
N ILE A 202 -2.12 -12.02 -4.85
CA ILE A 202 -1.11 -11.71 -5.86
C ILE A 202 -1.87 -11.59 -7.17
N ASN A 203 -2.17 -10.34 -7.58
CA ASN A 203 -3.03 -10.10 -8.73
C ASN A 203 -2.31 -10.41 -10.04
N ALA A 204 -1.53 -9.47 -10.51
CA ALA A 204 -0.66 -9.56 -11.66
C ALA A 204 0.62 -8.79 -11.34
N ILE A 205 1.73 -9.16 -11.93
CA ILE A 205 3.03 -8.59 -11.63
C ILE A 205 3.68 -8.13 -12.94
N PRO A 206 3.82 -6.81 -13.16
CA PRO A 206 4.59 -6.31 -14.29
C PRO A 206 6.09 -6.40 -13.95
N ALA A 207 6.82 -7.24 -14.66
CA ALA A 207 8.25 -7.44 -14.43
C ALA A 207 8.96 -7.90 -15.71
N GLY A 208 10.18 -7.40 -15.96
CA GLY A 208 11.03 -7.84 -17.07
C GLY A 208 10.40 -7.68 -18.47
N GLY A 209 9.58 -6.65 -18.70
CA GLY A 209 8.85 -6.46 -19.95
C GLY A 209 7.63 -7.36 -20.12
N LEU A 210 7.26 -8.12 -19.09
CA LEU A 210 6.10 -9.02 -19.09
C LEU A 210 5.07 -8.58 -18.05
N VAL A 211 3.83 -9.02 -18.24
CA VAL A 211 2.82 -9.06 -17.17
C VAL A 211 2.58 -10.51 -16.79
N LEU A 212 3.00 -10.87 -15.60
CA LEU A 212 2.86 -12.22 -15.05
C LEU A 212 1.53 -12.31 -14.32
N VAL A 213 0.69 -13.25 -14.70
CA VAL A 213 -0.63 -13.50 -14.09
C VAL A 213 -0.60 -14.89 -13.46
N PRO A 214 -0.42 -14.98 -12.12
CA PRO A 214 -0.39 -16.24 -11.42
C PRO A 214 -1.71 -16.98 -11.46
N ASP A 215 -1.66 -18.28 -11.21
CA ASP A 215 -2.82 -19.14 -11.00
C ASP A 215 -3.76 -18.53 -9.95
N ALA A 216 -5.04 -18.52 -10.27
CA ALA A 216 -6.12 -17.95 -9.45
C ALA A 216 -7.04 -19.02 -8.83
N SER A 217 -6.63 -20.26 -8.83
CA SER A 217 -7.47 -21.42 -8.43
C SER A 217 -7.71 -21.57 -6.93
N ALA A 218 -7.03 -20.78 -6.08
CA ALA A 218 -7.11 -20.91 -4.63
C ALA A 218 -8.52 -20.66 -4.08
N SER A 219 -9.30 -21.70 -3.88
CA SER A 219 -10.54 -21.78 -3.06
C SER A 219 -11.60 -20.67 -3.24
N CYS A 220 -11.60 -19.95 -4.36
CA CYS A 220 -12.51 -18.86 -4.60
C CYS A 220 -13.53 -19.23 -5.69
N SER A 221 -14.82 -19.02 -5.42
CA SER A 221 -15.92 -19.30 -6.35
C SER A 221 -16.17 -18.21 -7.41
N CYS A 222 -15.29 -17.22 -7.52
CA CYS A 222 -15.46 -16.14 -8.50
C CYS A 222 -15.30 -16.66 -9.94
N SER A 223 -15.99 -15.99 -10.89
CA SER A 223 -15.93 -16.32 -12.32
C SER A 223 -14.55 -16.11 -12.95
N TYR A 224 -14.31 -16.67 -14.12
CA TYR A 224 -13.11 -16.52 -14.95
C TYR A 224 -11.81 -17.04 -14.31
N GLN A 225 -11.88 -18.12 -13.55
CA GLN A 225 -10.69 -18.72 -12.93
C GLN A 225 -9.70 -19.21 -13.97
N ASN A 226 -8.46 -18.73 -13.86
CA ASN A 226 -7.32 -19.37 -14.52
C ASN A 226 -6.74 -20.45 -13.61
N ARG A 227 -6.47 -21.61 -14.19
CA ARG A 227 -5.75 -22.71 -13.53
C ARG A 227 -4.36 -22.91 -14.11
N SER A 228 -3.75 -21.81 -14.55
CA SER A 228 -2.44 -21.78 -15.18
C SER A 228 -1.75 -20.45 -14.92
N TRP A 229 -0.45 -20.45 -14.99
CA TRP A 229 0.35 -19.24 -15.04
C TRP A 229 0.35 -18.70 -16.47
N ILE A 230 0.13 -17.40 -16.60
CA ILE A 230 0.10 -16.72 -17.89
C ILE A 230 1.15 -15.60 -17.86
N ALA A 231 1.92 -15.47 -18.93
CA ALA A 231 2.80 -14.33 -19.17
C ALA A 231 2.33 -13.60 -20.43
N LEU A 232 2.03 -12.32 -20.28
CA LEU A 232 1.69 -11.44 -21.40
C LEU A 232 2.92 -10.62 -21.75
N ARG A 233 3.19 -10.47 -23.05
CA ARG A 233 4.21 -9.57 -23.58
C ARG A 233 3.58 -8.49 -24.44
N PRO A 234 4.23 -7.34 -24.65
CA PRO A 234 3.80 -6.37 -25.64
C PRO A 234 3.68 -7.03 -27.00
N ARG A 235 2.71 -6.59 -27.79
CA ARG A 235 2.61 -6.99 -29.17
C ARG A 235 3.73 -6.27 -29.95
N GLU A 236 4.48 -7.01 -30.74
CA GLU A 236 5.42 -6.40 -31.69
C GLU A 236 4.57 -5.65 -32.74
N GLU A 237 4.84 -4.37 -32.93
CA GLU A 237 4.28 -3.62 -34.06
C GLU A 237 4.87 -4.23 -35.36
N LYS A 238 3.99 -4.59 -36.27
CA LYS A 238 4.37 -5.11 -37.58
C LYS A 238 4.68 -3.96 -38.51
#